data_7dd37016d532b6250146cbcaebe1fdd0
#
_entry.id   7dd37016d532b6250146cbcaebe1fdd0
#
_cell.length_a   1.000
_cell.length_b   1.000
_cell.length_c   1.000
_cell.angle_alpha   90.00
_cell.angle_beta   90.00
_cell.angle_gamma   90.00
#
_symmetry.space_group_name_H-M   'P 1'
#
loop_
_entity.id
_entity.type
_entity.pdbx_description
1 polymer ?
#
loop_
_entity_poly.entity_id
_entity_poly.type
_entity_poly.pdbx_seq_one_letter_code
_entity_poly.pdbx_strand_id
1 'polypeptide(L)'
;MIRRISSFDTVCSVSSGEALAALTGASGGSIFEKMKMGAMCWLLMAGAALADPVADYAEHCASCHGENRLGGVGPALIPETLKRMRGPRIAAVIAEGRVATQMPAFSHELDSLQIEELAGWLKSPLEANPEWDEAEIMASRALDEDYISVEAPVWDSDPMNITLVVETGDHHVSVLDGDTFEVLDRFETPFAVHGGPKFSPDGRYVFIMSRDGWVQKYDIWALKQVGRIRAGLNSRNIAMSGDGKWVAVANYLPNSLTLLSTDDLSVATVIEVKSKKGKPSRVSAVYQAPPRESFVLALKDVPEIWEVFYGKNPPQFGLGHDFRIEGQVKNPNPFPVRKITTPDYLDDFFFDQTYEYVMGASRGGEGGQVIDLVIGHKIADLDLPGMPHLGSGITWKRGDATVMATPHLTDATVSVIDMKSWETVKRIKTDGPGFFMRSHENSPYVWADVFFGPNKDAMHVIDKQTLEIVRTLRPAPGKTVAHVEFTRDGAHALVSIWEDDGAVIVYDAQTLEEIRRLPMRKPSGKYNVWNKITFSEGTSH
;
A
#
# COMPACT_ATOMS: atom_id res chain seq x y z
N MET A 1 9.39 11.28 -48.02
CA MET A 1 10.78 11.31 -48.54
C MET A 1 11.59 10.30 -47.76
N ILE A 2 12.03 9.28 -48.45
CA ILE A 2 12.62 8.02 -47.99
C ILE A 2 14.10 8.25 -47.63
N ARG A 3 14.61 7.67 -46.56
CA ARG A 3 15.93 7.01 -46.53
C ARG A 3 16.07 6.01 -45.37
N ARG A 4 16.22 4.74 -45.76
CA ARG A 4 16.78 3.63 -45.00
C ARG A 4 18.32 3.72 -45.01
N ILE A 5 18.98 3.20 -43.95
CA ILE A 5 20.31 2.58 -43.95
C ILE A 5 20.28 1.65 -42.74
N SER A 6 20.23 0.37 -42.85
CA SER A 6 21.05 -0.79 -43.16
C SER A 6 22.03 -1.17 -42.03
N SER A 7 21.75 -2.33 -41.47
CA SER A 7 22.47 -3.44 -40.82
C SER A 7 23.99 -3.48 -40.92
N PHE A 8 24.62 -3.97 -39.84
CA PHE A 8 25.87 -4.74 -39.90
C PHE A 8 25.83 -5.93 -38.92
N ASP A 9 25.73 -7.12 -39.50
CA ASP A 9 26.08 -8.39 -38.88
C ASP A 9 27.59 -8.54 -38.91
N THR A 10 28.19 -9.08 -37.85
CA THR A 10 29.53 -9.67 -37.92
C THR A 10 29.54 -11.00 -37.18
N VAL A 11 29.54 -12.03 -37.98
CA VAL A 11 29.83 -13.44 -37.62
C VAL A 11 31.33 -13.59 -37.46
N CYS A 12 31.77 -14.22 -36.39
CA CYS A 12 33.13 -14.77 -36.30
C CYS A 12 33.06 -16.23 -35.93
N SER A 13 33.32 -17.09 -36.94
CA SER A 13 33.57 -18.50 -36.87
C SER A 13 35.04 -18.77 -36.51
N VAL A 14 35.29 -19.71 -35.61
CA VAL A 14 36.63 -20.28 -35.45
C VAL A 14 36.56 -21.78 -35.72
N SER A 15 37.34 -22.15 -36.70
CA SER A 15 37.55 -23.49 -37.24
C SER A 15 38.47 -24.33 -36.37
N SER A 16 38.16 -25.62 -36.32
CA SER A 16 38.99 -26.73 -35.88
C SER A 16 40.22 -26.93 -36.76
N GLY A 17 41.34 -27.29 -36.15
CA GLY A 17 42.56 -27.72 -36.85
C GLY A 17 43.31 -28.76 -36.05
N GLU A 18 43.25 -30.01 -36.55
CA GLU A 18 44.05 -31.16 -36.12
C GLU A 18 45.51 -30.99 -36.49
N ALA A 19 46.42 -31.54 -35.69
CA ALA A 19 47.70 -32.05 -36.19
C ALA A 19 48.26 -33.14 -35.27
N LEU A 20 48.52 -34.22 -35.86
CA LEU A 20 48.98 -35.56 -35.42
C LEU A 20 50.48 -35.66 -35.45
N ALA A 21 51.02 -36.63 -34.68
CA ALA A 21 52.26 -37.38 -34.83
C ALA A 21 53.58 -36.75 -34.28
N ALA A 22 54.53 -37.45 -33.76
CA ALA A 22 54.83 -38.87 -33.56
C ALA A 22 56.10 -39.02 -32.72
N LEU A 23 56.18 -40.15 -32.03
CA LEU A 23 57.34 -41.04 -31.88
C LEU A 23 58.49 -40.80 -30.90
N THR A 24 58.58 -41.76 -30.01
CA THR A 24 59.70 -42.62 -29.59
C THR A 24 60.70 -42.14 -28.55
N GLY A 25 60.90 -43.04 -27.58
CA GLY A 25 62.15 -43.15 -26.82
C GLY A 25 61.94 -43.69 -25.39
N ALA A 26 62.31 -44.98 -25.26
CA ALA A 26 62.25 -45.80 -24.07
C ALA A 26 63.19 -45.37 -22.94
N SER A 27 62.78 -45.59 -21.66
CA SER A 27 63.52 -46.54 -20.78
C SER A 27 63.11 -46.34 -19.33
N GLY A 28 62.71 -47.42 -18.68
CA GLY A 28 62.99 -47.87 -17.34
C GLY A 28 62.89 -46.90 -16.19
N GLY A 29 61.77 -47.02 -15.45
CA GLY A 29 61.67 -46.43 -14.12
C GLY A 29 60.58 -47.14 -13.29
N SER A 30 60.98 -47.60 -12.15
CA SER A 30 60.38 -48.47 -11.15
C SER A 30 58.87 -48.17 -10.86
N ILE A 31 58.13 -49.30 -10.76
CA ILE A 31 56.67 -49.39 -10.46
C ILE A 31 56.30 -48.82 -9.11
N PHE A 32 57.21 -48.39 -8.26
CA PHE A 32 56.95 -47.92 -6.91
C PHE A 32 56.63 -46.40 -6.74
N GLU A 33 56.91 -45.57 -7.76
CA GLU A 33 56.65 -44.15 -7.66
C GLU A 33 55.27 -43.69 -8.22
N LYS A 34 54.60 -44.58 -8.99
CA LYS A 34 53.26 -44.22 -9.54
C LYS A 34 52.09 -44.44 -8.61
N MET A 35 52.30 -45.02 -7.42
CA MET A 35 51.23 -45.18 -6.43
C MET A 35 51.12 -44.04 -5.40
N LYS A 36 52.04 -43.10 -5.35
CA LYS A 36 51.95 -41.95 -4.42
C LYS A 36 51.35 -40.69 -5.03
N MET A 37 51.21 -40.61 -6.34
CA MET A 37 50.63 -39.44 -7.00
C MET A 37 49.14 -39.60 -7.30
N GLY A 38 48.60 -40.82 -7.23
CA GLY A 38 47.17 -41.11 -7.38
C GLY A 38 46.35 -40.90 -6.10
N ALA A 39 47.01 -40.97 -4.92
CA ALA A 39 46.34 -40.80 -3.65
C ALA A 39 46.25 -39.34 -3.19
N MET A 40 46.97 -38.40 -3.82
CA MET A 40 46.96 -36.98 -3.46
C MET A 40 45.98 -36.14 -4.33
N CYS A 41 45.44 -36.70 -5.41
CA CYS A 41 44.38 -36.07 -6.19
C CYS A 41 42.95 -36.42 -5.71
N TRP A 42 42.80 -37.36 -4.77
CA TRP A 42 41.49 -37.75 -4.23
C TRP A 42 41.13 -37.04 -2.95
N LEU A 43 42.01 -36.20 -2.39
CA LEU A 43 41.76 -35.45 -1.13
C LEU A 43 41.51 -33.96 -1.35
N LEU A 44 41.33 -33.51 -2.62
CA LEU A 44 40.95 -32.12 -2.93
C LEU A 44 39.58 -32.00 -3.63
N MET A 45 38.79 -33.08 -3.62
CA MET A 45 37.33 -32.95 -3.75
C MET A 45 36.69 -32.93 -2.35
N ALA A 46 37.18 -32.06 -1.46
CA ALA A 46 36.38 -31.54 -0.39
C ALA A 46 35.28 -30.74 -1.07
N GLY A 47 34.08 -31.32 -1.10
CA GLY A 47 32.94 -30.76 -1.79
C GLY A 47 32.78 -29.29 -1.48
N ALA A 48 32.80 -28.45 -2.49
CA ALA A 48 32.02 -27.26 -2.44
C ALA A 48 30.58 -27.74 -2.14
N ALA A 49 30.10 -27.56 -0.94
CA ALA A 49 28.71 -27.76 -0.63
C ALA A 49 27.98 -26.86 -1.63
N LEU A 50 27.28 -27.45 -2.57
CA LEU A 50 26.41 -26.70 -3.47
C LEU A 50 25.47 -25.97 -2.54
N ALA A 51 25.37 -24.65 -2.67
CA ALA A 51 24.41 -23.86 -1.93
C ALA A 51 23.02 -24.47 -2.21
N ASP A 52 22.33 -24.85 -1.14
CA ASP A 52 20.96 -25.36 -1.22
C ASP A 52 20.03 -24.28 -0.68
N PRO A 53 19.45 -23.43 -1.54
CA PRO A 53 18.61 -22.33 -1.11
C PRO A 53 17.35 -22.79 -0.37
N VAL A 54 16.91 -24.04 -0.54
CA VAL A 54 15.77 -24.59 0.19
C VAL A 54 16.17 -24.93 1.63
N ALA A 55 17.33 -25.54 1.82
CA ALA A 55 17.87 -25.82 3.14
C ALA A 55 18.23 -24.52 3.88
N ASP A 56 18.92 -23.58 3.21
CA ASP A 56 19.25 -22.28 3.78
C ASP A 56 17.97 -21.50 4.21
N TYR A 57 16.92 -21.56 3.39
CA TYR A 57 15.63 -20.97 3.75
C TYR A 57 14.99 -21.64 4.98
N ALA A 58 14.96 -22.96 5.00
CA ALA A 58 14.36 -23.70 6.11
C ALA A 58 15.07 -23.41 7.44
N GLU A 59 16.39 -23.31 7.42
CA GLU A 59 17.19 -23.07 8.61
C GLU A 59 17.13 -21.62 9.11
N HIS A 60 17.23 -20.65 8.21
CA HIS A 60 17.44 -19.24 8.59
C HIS A 60 16.20 -18.35 8.43
N CYS A 61 15.24 -18.73 7.59
CA CYS A 61 14.15 -17.83 7.19
C CYS A 61 12.75 -18.31 7.59
N ALA A 62 12.52 -19.63 7.56
CA ALA A 62 11.19 -20.22 7.69
C ALA A 62 10.49 -19.89 9.01
N SER A 63 11.23 -19.76 10.12
CA SER A 63 10.69 -19.42 11.44
C SER A 63 9.94 -18.08 11.47
N CYS A 64 10.37 -17.12 10.65
CA CYS A 64 9.72 -15.82 10.52
C CYS A 64 8.81 -15.71 9.28
N HIS A 65 9.24 -16.29 8.15
CA HIS A 65 8.58 -16.13 6.86
C HIS A 65 7.66 -17.29 6.45
N GLY A 66 7.47 -18.27 7.35
CA GLY A 66 6.66 -19.47 7.13
C GLY A 66 7.39 -20.54 6.30
N GLU A 67 7.16 -21.83 6.60
CA GLU A 67 7.80 -22.96 5.90
C GLU A 67 7.48 -22.95 4.40
N ASN A 68 6.29 -22.52 4.03
CA ASN A 68 5.79 -22.43 2.66
C ASN A 68 6.02 -21.04 2.02
N ARG A 69 6.82 -20.18 2.63
CA ARG A 69 7.09 -18.79 2.18
C ARG A 69 5.88 -17.85 2.21
N LEU A 70 4.78 -18.23 2.84
CA LEU A 70 3.54 -17.45 2.88
C LEU A 70 3.49 -16.39 3.99
N GLY A 71 4.60 -16.22 4.72
CA GLY A 71 4.72 -15.25 5.80
C GLY A 71 4.26 -15.79 7.16
N GLY A 72 4.53 -15.02 8.17
CA GLY A 72 4.24 -15.26 9.57
C GLY A 72 4.48 -13.99 10.35
N VAL A 73 5.50 -13.95 11.19
CA VAL A 73 6.00 -12.70 11.82
C VAL A 73 6.61 -11.77 10.77
N GLY A 74 7.29 -12.34 9.76
CA GLY A 74 7.78 -11.61 8.59
C GLY A 74 6.81 -11.73 7.40
N PRO A 75 6.98 -10.90 6.35
CA PRO A 75 6.11 -10.90 5.17
C PRO A 75 6.27 -12.20 4.36
N ALA A 76 5.28 -12.50 3.50
CA ALA A 76 5.39 -13.56 2.51
C ALA A 76 6.57 -13.30 1.55
N LEU A 77 7.42 -14.31 1.31
CA LEU A 77 8.56 -14.27 0.40
C LEU A 77 8.27 -15.04 -0.89
N ILE A 78 7.30 -14.58 -1.66
CA ILE A 78 6.84 -15.17 -2.91
C ILE A 78 7.04 -14.17 -4.07
N PRO A 79 7.12 -14.64 -5.33
CA PRO A 79 7.36 -13.77 -6.49
C PRO A 79 6.44 -12.56 -6.57
N GLU A 80 5.17 -12.73 -6.21
CA GLU A 80 4.13 -11.70 -6.25
C GLU A 80 4.43 -10.56 -5.26
N THR A 81 4.85 -10.88 -4.05
CA THR A 81 5.22 -9.90 -3.02
C THR A 81 6.56 -9.25 -3.32
N LEU A 82 7.50 -10.01 -3.89
CA LEU A 82 8.85 -9.58 -4.23
C LEU A 82 8.98 -8.93 -5.62
N LYS A 83 7.88 -8.80 -6.37
CA LYS A 83 7.88 -8.32 -7.76
C LYS A 83 8.61 -6.98 -7.97
N ARG A 84 8.54 -6.08 -7.00
CA ARG A 84 9.19 -4.77 -7.06
C ARG A 84 10.67 -4.78 -6.63
N MET A 85 11.14 -5.88 -6.05
CA MET A 85 12.54 -6.02 -5.63
C MET A 85 13.35 -6.77 -6.69
N ARG A 86 14.47 -6.19 -7.12
CA ARG A 86 15.43 -6.86 -7.98
C ARG A 86 16.28 -7.83 -7.16
N GLY A 87 16.81 -8.90 -7.77
CA GLY A 87 17.65 -9.91 -7.11
C GLY A 87 18.76 -9.29 -6.23
N PRO A 88 19.60 -8.38 -6.75
CA PRO A 88 20.66 -7.75 -5.94
C PRO A 88 20.14 -6.99 -4.72
N ARG A 89 18.94 -6.44 -4.78
CA ARG A 89 18.33 -5.78 -3.62
C ARG A 89 17.82 -6.78 -2.58
N ILE A 90 17.33 -7.94 -3.02
CA ILE A 90 16.94 -9.03 -2.12
C ILE A 90 18.21 -9.56 -1.43
N ALA A 91 19.26 -9.83 -2.18
CA ALA A 91 20.54 -10.27 -1.64
C ALA A 91 21.12 -9.28 -0.60
N ALA A 92 21.09 -7.99 -0.89
CA ALA A 92 21.52 -6.96 0.06
C ALA A 92 20.67 -6.98 1.36
N VAL A 93 19.34 -7.17 1.25
CA VAL A 93 18.46 -7.27 2.42
C VAL A 93 18.75 -8.52 3.25
N ILE A 94 19.07 -9.65 2.61
CA ILE A 94 19.47 -10.87 3.32
C ILE A 94 20.81 -10.64 4.03
N ALA A 95 21.80 -10.10 3.33
CA ALA A 95 23.14 -9.88 3.86
C ALA A 95 23.17 -8.90 5.04
N GLU A 96 22.47 -7.77 4.92
CA GLU A 96 22.57 -6.61 5.82
C GLU A 96 21.43 -6.56 6.85
N GLY A 97 20.37 -7.38 6.67
CA GLY A 97 19.15 -7.26 7.44
C GLY A 97 18.34 -6.02 7.08
N ARG A 98 17.39 -5.65 7.93
CA ARG A 98 16.61 -4.41 7.79
C ARG A 98 16.64 -3.62 9.08
N VAL A 99 17.24 -2.45 9.00
CA VAL A 99 17.27 -1.51 10.13
C VAL A 99 15.85 -1.25 10.62
N ALA A 100 15.68 -1.23 11.93
CA ALA A 100 14.39 -1.01 12.61
C ALA A 100 13.31 -2.08 12.32
N THR A 101 13.74 -3.30 12.00
CA THR A 101 12.86 -4.49 11.92
C THR A 101 13.48 -5.65 12.68
N GLN A 102 12.73 -6.73 12.86
CA GLN A 102 13.22 -7.97 13.47
C GLN A 102 14.05 -8.83 12.49
N MET A 103 14.24 -8.41 11.23
CA MET A 103 15.04 -9.15 10.26
C MET A 103 16.54 -8.89 10.48
N PRO A 104 17.30 -9.90 10.98
CA PRO A 104 18.74 -9.75 11.22
C PRO A 104 19.54 -9.78 9.92
N ALA A 105 20.83 -9.46 10.01
CA ALA A 105 21.80 -9.64 8.94
C ALA A 105 22.31 -11.08 8.93
N PHE A 106 22.34 -11.72 7.76
CA PHE A 106 22.80 -13.11 7.61
C PHE A 106 24.17 -13.24 6.94
N SER A 107 24.90 -12.15 6.68
CA SER A 107 26.26 -12.18 6.09
C SER A 107 27.31 -12.85 6.98
N HIS A 108 27.01 -13.14 8.25
CA HIS A 108 27.88 -13.89 9.15
C HIS A 108 27.61 -15.40 9.16
N GLU A 109 26.46 -15.83 8.62
CA GLU A 109 25.96 -17.20 8.62
C GLU A 109 25.94 -17.80 7.23
N LEU A 110 25.66 -16.96 6.23
CA LEU A 110 25.60 -17.32 4.80
C LEU A 110 26.69 -16.60 4.02
N ASP A 111 27.36 -17.31 3.11
CA ASP A 111 28.32 -16.70 2.20
C ASP A 111 27.62 -15.96 1.03
N SER A 112 28.38 -15.24 0.22
CA SER A 112 27.82 -14.42 -0.86
C SER A 112 27.11 -15.26 -1.93
N LEU A 113 27.59 -16.48 -2.22
CA LEU A 113 26.98 -17.37 -3.19
C LEU A 113 25.64 -17.91 -2.68
N GLN A 114 25.59 -18.37 -1.43
CA GLN A 114 24.36 -18.81 -0.77
C GLN A 114 23.31 -17.70 -0.77
N ILE A 115 23.71 -16.46 -0.43
CA ILE A 115 22.80 -15.30 -0.42
C ILE A 115 22.27 -15.00 -1.83
N GLU A 116 23.11 -15.06 -2.87
CA GLU A 116 22.67 -14.82 -4.25
C GLU A 116 21.71 -15.91 -4.76
N GLU A 117 22.01 -17.18 -4.48
CA GLU A 117 21.17 -18.31 -4.86
C GLU A 117 19.84 -18.30 -4.10
N LEU A 118 19.86 -18.01 -2.80
CA LEU A 118 18.66 -17.85 -2.01
C LEU A 118 17.80 -16.68 -2.54
N ALA A 119 18.38 -15.53 -2.86
CA ALA A 119 17.69 -14.39 -3.45
C ALA A 119 17.07 -14.72 -4.82
N GLY A 120 17.74 -15.56 -5.62
CA GLY A 120 17.24 -16.10 -6.88
C GLY A 120 16.08 -17.05 -6.68
N TRP A 121 16.23 -18.00 -5.77
CA TRP A 121 15.19 -18.99 -5.44
C TRP A 121 13.92 -18.35 -4.87
N LEU A 122 14.03 -17.32 -4.05
CA LEU A 122 12.88 -16.59 -3.53
C LEU A 122 12.02 -15.96 -4.64
N LYS A 123 12.57 -15.74 -5.82
CA LYS A 123 11.85 -15.24 -7.00
C LYS A 123 11.33 -16.36 -7.92
N SER A 124 11.71 -17.61 -7.69
CA SER A 124 11.17 -18.72 -8.44
C SER A 124 9.70 -18.98 -8.09
N PRO A 125 8.88 -19.40 -9.06
CA PRO A 125 7.49 -19.76 -8.81
C PRO A 125 7.37 -20.79 -7.69
N LEU A 126 6.27 -20.74 -6.98
CA LEU A 126 5.90 -21.81 -6.04
C LEU A 126 5.49 -23.06 -6.83
N GLU A 127 5.67 -24.24 -6.24
CA GLU A 127 5.24 -25.51 -6.85
C GLU A 127 3.72 -25.55 -7.06
N ALA A 128 2.96 -24.91 -6.16
CA ALA A 128 1.52 -24.72 -6.28
C ALA A 128 1.17 -23.26 -5.97
N ASN A 129 0.10 -22.76 -6.58
CA ASN A 129 -0.46 -21.47 -6.19
C ASN A 129 -0.90 -21.54 -4.72
N PRO A 130 -0.55 -20.53 -3.90
CA PRO A 130 -0.96 -20.54 -2.50
C PRO A 130 -2.48 -20.44 -2.41
N GLU A 131 -3.07 -21.37 -1.69
CA GLU A 131 -4.47 -21.32 -1.29
C GLU A 131 -4.58 -20.44 -0.05
N TRP A 132 -5.55 -19.56 -0.04
CA TRP A 132 -5.89 -18.70 1.10
C TRP A 132 -7.37 -18.35 0.99
N ASP A 133 -8.19 -19.33 1.37
CA ASP A 133 -9.65 -19.23 1.32
C ASP A 133 -10.23 -18.85 2.69
N GLU A 134 -11.55 -18.99 2.84
CA GLU A 134 -12.24 -18.66 4.07
C GLU A 134 -11.76 -19.50 5.26
N ALA A 135 -11.37 -20.75 5.03
CA ALA A 135 -10.93 -21.64 6.09
C ALA A 135 -9.57 -21.20 6.66
N GLU A 136 -8.60 -20.90 5.80
CA GLU A 136 -7.30 -20.38 6.21
C GLU A 136 -7.43 -18.99 6.86
N ILE A 137 -8.29 -18.12 6.31
CA ILE A 137 -8.57 -16.81 6.88
C ILE A 137 -9.11 -17.00 8.31
N MET A 138 -10.14 -17.82 8.51
CA MET A 138 -10.73 -18.06 9.83
C MET A 138 -9.75 -18.77 10.80
N ALA A 139 -8.91 -19.67 10.29
CA ALA A 139 -7.88 -20.33 11.12
C ALA A 139 -6.81 -19.33 11.62
N SER A 140 -6.59 -18.23 10.92
CA SER A 140 -5.66 -17.18 11.33
C SER A 140 -6.23 -16.20 12.38
N ARG A 141 -7.55 -16.27 12.63
CA ARG A 141 -8.24 -15.35 13.53
C ARG A 141 -7.83 -15.60 14.97
N ALA A 142 -7.35 -14.54 15.61
CA ALA A 142 -6.99 -14.56 17.03
C ALA A 142 -7.64 -13.36 17.72
N LEU A 143 -8.50 -13.63 18.70
CA LEU A 143 -9.03 -12.62 19.60
C LEU A 143 -8.17 -12.57 20.86
N ASP A 144 -8.06 -11.39 21.43
CA ASP A 144 -7.35 -11.18 22.68
C ASP A 144 -8.25 -11.63 23.84
N GLU A 145 -7.84 -12.71 24.54
CA GLU A 145 -8.61 -13.28 25.65
C GLU A 145 -8.66 -12.36 26.87
N ASP A 146 -7.69 -11.45 27.00
CA ASP A 146 -7.60 -10.48 28.09
C ASP A 146 -8.33 -9.17 27.78
N TYR A 147 -8.93 -9.05 26.58
CA TYR A 147 -9.66 -7.86 26.20
C TYR A 147 -10.99 -7.78 26.95
N ILE A 148 -11.18 -6.66 27.67
CA ILE A 148 -12.44 -6.31 28.32
C ILE A 148 -12.91 -4.96 27.76
N SER A 149 -14.11 -4.95 27.20
CA SER A 149 -14.74 -3.72 26.71
C SER A 149 -15.03 -2.75 27.87
N VAL A 150 -14.73 -1.48 27.65
CA VAL A 150 -14.99 -0.40 28.60
C VAL A 150 -16.23 0.42 28.18
N GLU A 151 -16.92 1.07 29.13
CA GLU A 151 -18.08 1.93 28.82
C GLU A 151 -17.67 3.37 28.44
N ALA A 152 -16.48 3.80 28.86
CA ALA A 152 -15.91 5.12 28.58
C ALA A 152 -14.39 4.99 28.40
N PRO A 153 -13.73 6.00 27.74
CA PRO A 153 -12.27 6.02 27.63
C PRO A 153 -11.59 5.92 29.00
N VAL A 154 -10.49 5.15 29.08
CA VAL A 154 -9.66 5.03 30.29
C VAL A 154 -8.68 6.21 30.47
N TRP A 155 -8.77 7.20 29.64
CA TRP A 155 -7.99 8.43 29.60
C TRP A 155 -8.93 9.65 29.52
N ASP A 156 -8.42 10.85 29.83
CA ASP A 156 -9.19 12.08 29.95
C ASP A 156 -8.79 13.08 28.88
N SER A 157 -9.36 12.94 27.68
CA SER A 157 -9.15 13.80 26.51
C SER A 157 -10.38 13.76 25.61
N ASP A 158 -10.47 14.60 24.57
CA ASP A 158 -11.54 14.51 23.57
C ASP A 158 -11.35 13.27 22.66
N PRO A 159 -12.22 12.26 22.72
CA PRO A 159 -12.11 11.06 21.89
C PRO A 159 -12.11 11.35 20.38
N MET A 160 -12.74 12.45 19.97
CA MET A 160 -12.79 12.84 18.57
C MET A 160 -11.53 13.58 18.11
N ASN A 161 -10.70 14.07 19.04
CA ASN A 161 -9.42 14.72 18.70
C ASN A 161 -8.21 13.80 18.86
N ILE A 162 -8.42 12.50 19.00
CA ILE A 162 -7.30 11.52 18.97
C ILE A 162 -6.73 11.43 17.56
N THR A 163 -5.40 11.40 17.48
CA THR A 163 -4.66 11.21 16.24
C THR A 163 -3.78 9.97 16.32
N LEU A 164 -3.96 9.03 15.41
CA LEU A 164 -3.07 7.89 15.28
C LEU A 164 -1.87 8.24 14.40
N VAL A 165 -0.67 7.93 14.86
CA VAL A 165 0.58 8.12 14.12
C VAL A 165 1.19 6.75 13.80
N VAL A 166 1.30 6.41 12.53
CA VAL A 166 1.93 5.16 12.09
C VAL A 166 3.44 5.33 12.04
N GLU A 167 4.16 4.60 12.87
CA GLU A 167 5.63 4.58 12.93
C GLU A 167 6.17 3.38 12.14
N THR A 168 6.55 3.60 10.89
CA THR A 168 7.03 2.53 9.99
C THR A 168 8.45 2.05 10.31
N GLY A 169 9.16 2.75 11.17
CA GLY A 169 10.54 2.43 11.53
C GLY A 169 10.67 1.16 12.38
N ASP A 170 9.67 0.88 13.20
CA ASP A 170 9.65 -0.28 14.10
C ASP A 170 8.27 -0.93 14.24
N HIS A 171 7.36 -0.65 13.28
CA HIS A 171 6.03 -1.28 13.19
C HIS A 171 5.13 -1.01 14.40
N HIS A 172 5.03 0.26 14.81
CA HIS A 172 4.12 0.69 15.87
C HIS A 172 3.11 1.72 15.37
N VAL A 173 2.08 1.90 16.16
CA VAL A 173 1.17 3.06 16.08
C VAL A 173 1.12 3.73 17.43
N SER A 174 1.34 5.04 17.45
CA SER A 174 1.14 5.88 18.63
C SER A 174 -0.25 6.48 18.61
N VAL A 175 -0.94 6.42 19.75
CA VAL A 175 -2.21 7.10 20.03
C VAL A 175 -1.87 8.44 20.66
N LEU A 176 -2.09 9.52 19.91
CA LEU A 176 -1.74 10.87 20.29
C LEU A 176 -2.99 11.65 20.68
N ASP A 177 -2.97 12.26 21.85
CA ASP A 177 -3.94 13.27 22.26
C ASP A 177 -3.78 14.51 21.36
N GLY A 178 -4.84 14.94 20.69
CA GLY A 178 -4.80 16.08 19.77
C GLY A 178 -4.81 17.44 20.44
N ASP A 179 -5.10 17.52 21.75
CA ASP A 179 -5.11 18.77 22.51
C ASP A 179 -3.77 19.02 23.20
N THR A 180 -3.22 18.00 23.84
CA THR A 180 -1.97 18.10 24.60
C THR A 180 -0.75 17.63 23.83
N PHE A 181 -0.94 16.88 22.73
CA PHE A 181 0.11 16.20 21.95
C PHE A 181 0.95 15.23 22.79
N GLU A 182 0.34 14.63 23.82
CA GLU A 182 0.95 13.55 24.59
C GLU A 182 0.59 12.20 23.99
N VAL A 183 1.51 11.24 24.08
CA VAL A 183 1.28 9.88 23.64
C VAL A 183 0.55 9.14 24.76
N LEU A 184 -0.71 8.75 24.50
CA LEU A 184 -1.55 8.02 25.44
C LEU A 184 -1.21 6.53 25.47
N ASP A 185 -0.89 5.97 24.29
CA ASP A 185 -0.43 4.59 24.13
C ASP A 185 0.41 4.43 22.86
N ARG A 186 1.18 3.35 22.81
CA ARG A 186 1.99 2.98 21.66
C ARG A 186 2.01 1.46 21.53
N PHE A 187 1.39 0.94 20.49
CA PHE A 187 1.19 -0.50 20.31
C PHE A 187 1.83 -1.03 19.01
N GLU A 188 2.21 -2.30 19.04
CA GLU A 188 2.79 -2.99 17.89
C GLU A 188 1.75 -3.26 16.80
N THR A 189 2.18 -3.18 15.56
CA THR A 189 1.37 -3.53 14.37
C THR A 189 2.04 -4.61 13.54
N PRO A 190 1.27 -5.34 12.72
CA PRO A 190 1.84 -6.21 11.70
C PRO A 190 2.74 -5.45 10.72
N PHE A 191 3.57 -6.21 10.00
CA PHE A 191 4.54 -5.66 9.05
C PHE A 191 3.89 -4.75 7.99
N ALA A 192 4.50 -3.59 7.74
CA ALA A 192 4.15 -2.66 6.66
C ALA A 192 2.66 -2.27 6.60
N VAL A 193 2.20 -1.54 7.60
CA VAL A 193 0.87 -0.90 7.60
C VAL A 193 0.64 -0.13 6.32
N HIS A 194 -0.52 -0.32 5.69
CA HIS A 194 -0.87 0.28 4.41
C HIS A 194 -2.37 0.54 4.29
N GLY A 195 -2.74 1.54 3.47
CA GLY A 195 -4.13 1.90 3.23
C GLY A 195 -4.77 2.79 4.30
N GLY A 196 -3.99 3.19 5.30
CA GLY A 196 -4.42 4.02 6.42
C GLY A 196 -5.39 3.30 7.38
N PRO A 197 -5.33 3.60 8.69
CA PRO A 197 -6.30 3.15 9.67
C PRO A 197 -7.74 3.54 9.31
N LYS A 198 -8.71 2.68 9.61
CA LYS A 198 -10.14 2.93 9.44
C LYS A 198 -10.85 2.85 10.77
N PHE A 199 -11.56 3.91 11.11
CA PHE A 199 -12.26 4.02 12.39
C PHE A 199 -13.71 3.58 12.27
N SER A 200 -14.25 3.00 13.35
CA SER A 200 -15.69 2.83 13.49
C SER A 200 -16.40 4.20 13.51
N PRO A 201 -17.68 4.27 13.12
CA PRO A 201 -18.41 5.55 13.04
C PRO A 201 -18.47 6.35 14.35
N ASP A 202 -18.33 5.68 15.50
CA ASP A 202 -18.24 6.28 16.82
C ASP A 202 -16.82 6.69 17.25
N GLY A 203 -15.82 6.42 16.39
CA GLY A 203 -14.40 6.72 16.64
C GLY A 203 -13.71 5.82 17.67
N ARG A 204 -14.41 4.81 18.21
CA ARG A 204 -13.90 3.96 19.28
C ARG A 204 -12.90 2.91 18.78
N TYR A 205 -13.30 2.15 17.77
CA TYR A 205 -12.47 1.07 17.22
C TYR A 205 -11.72 1.55 15.99
N VAL A 206 -10.48 1.06 15.85
CA VAL A 206 -9.69 1.23 14.64
C VAL A 206 -9.27 -0.09 14.06
N PHE A 207 -9.31 -0.19 12.74
CA PHE A 207 -8.88 -1.33 11.95
C PHE A 207 -7.66 -0.94 11.13
N ILE A 208 -6.57 -1.67 11.35
CA ILE A 208 -5.26 -1.40 10.75
C ILE A 208 -4.87 -2.61 9.90
N MET A 209 -4.60 -2.37 8.63
CA MET A 209 -4.21 -3.41 7.69
C MET A 209 -2.72 -3.33 7.36
N SER A 210 -2.09 -4.48 7.22
CA SER A 210 -0.72 -4.62 6.72
C SER A 210 -0.66 -5.21 5.31
N ARG A 211 0.48 -5.01 4.64
CA ARG A 211 0.69 -5.48 3.26
C ARG A 211 0.69 -6.99 3.12
N ASP A 212 0.97 -7.73 4.15
CA ASP A 212 0.92 -9.19 4.22
C ASP A 212 -0.44 -9.73 4.68
N GLY A 213 -1.47 -8.87 4.67
CA GLY A 213 -2.87 -9.24 4.78
C GLY A 213 -3.45 -9.26 6.18
N TRP A 214 -2.69 -8.94 7.20
CA TRP A 214 -3.22 -8.86 8.56
C TRP A 214 -4.11 -7.64 8.73
N VAL A 215 -5.23 -7.83 9.40
CA VAL A 215 -6.12 -6.79 9.92
C VAL A 215 -6.14 -6.91 11.43
N GLN A 216 -5.76 -5.83 12.10
CA GLN A 216 -5.76 -5.69 13.56
C GLN A 216 -6.90 -4.78 13.97
N LYS A 217 -7.72 -5.20 14.93
CA LYS A 217 -8.74 -4.38 15.61
C LYS A 217 -8.19 -3.92 16.95
N TYR A 218 -8.22 -2.62 17.19
CA TYR A 218 -7.78 -1.99 18.43
C TYR A 218 -8.88 -1.09 18.99
N ASP A 219 -9.12 -1.16 20.31
CA ASP A 219 -10.05 -0.30 21.03
C ASP A 219 -9.30 0.92 21.59
N ILE A 220 -9.51 2.07 21.00
CA ILE A 220 -8.89 3.35 21.40
C ILE A 220 -9.32 3.76 22.81
N TRP A 221 -10.57 3.46 23.19
CA TRP A 221 -11.06 3.81 24.52
C TRP A 221 -10.41 2.98 25.63
N ALA A 222 -10.18 1.71 25.38
CA ALA A 222 -9.56 0.81 26.34
C ALA A 222 -8.01 0.80 26.25
N LEU A 223 -7.42 1.39 25.19
CA LEU A 223 -6.01 1.29 24.83
C LEU A 223 -5.57 -0.19 24.76
N LYS A 224 -6.36 -1.02 24.07
CA LYS A 224 -6.17 -2.47 24.00
C LYS A 224 -6.40 -3.02 22.60
N GLN A 225 -5.58 -4.00 22.23
CA GLN A 225 -5.87 -4.84 21.08
C GLN A 225 -7.12 -5.69 21.38
N VAL A 226 -8.02 -5.81 20.40
CA VAL A 226 -9.20 -6.67 20.47
C VAL A 226 -8.94 -8.01 19.80
N GLY A 227 -8.20 -7.98 18.70
CA GLY A 227 -7.86 -9.18 17.96
C GLY A 227 -7.28 -8.85 16.58
N ARG A 228 -6.96 -9.92 15.84
CA ARG A 228 -6.41 -9.84 14.49
C ARG A 228 -6.85 -11.02 13.64
N ILE A 229 -6.83 -10.83 12.33
CA ILE A 229 -7.12 -11.86 11.32
C ILE A 229 -6.30 -11.59 10.07
N ARG A 230 -5.92 -12.63 9.33
CA ARG A 230 -5.18 -12.47 8.08
C ARG A 230 -6.11 -12.67 6.88
N ALA A 231 -6.60 -11.56 6.32
CA ALA A 231 -7.60 -11.55 5.25
C ALA A 231 -7.06 -11.90 3.84
N GLY A 232 -5.73 -11.99 3.71
CA GLY A 232 -5.06 -12.33 2.45
C GLY A 232 -3.56 -12.53 2.64
N LEU A 233 -2.84 -12.85 1.57
CA LEU A 233 -1.38 -13.01 1.58
C LEU A 233 -0.64 -11.76 1.10
N ASN A 234 -1.33 -10.92 0.31
CA ASN A 234 -0.85 -9.61 -0.11
C ASN A 234 -2.06 -8.70 -0.29
N SER A 235 -2.27 -7.80 0.67
CA SER A 235 -3.38 -6.86 0.66
C SER A 235 -2.92 -5.45 0.29
N ARG A 236 -3.83 -4.67 -0.29
CA ARG A 236 -3.49 -3.35 -0.83
C ARG A 236 -4.17 -2.21 -0.10
N ASN A 237 -5.43 -2.39 0.24
CA ASN A 237 -6.26 -1.34 0.79
C ASN A 237 -7.36 -1.92 1.68
N ILE A 238 -7.89 -1.12 2.58
CA ILE A 238 -8.95 -1.47 3.53
C ILE A 238 -9.99 -0.35 3.56
N ALA A 239 -11.27 -0.71 3.72
CA ALA A 239 -12.36 0.25 3.91
C ALA A 239 -13.33 -0.25 4.99
N MET A 240 -13.91 0.70 5.74
CA MET A 240 -14.98 0.46 6.71
C MET A 240 -16.32 0.77 6.04
N SER A 241 -17.37 0.00 6.27
CA SER A 241 -18.72 0.36 5.84
C SER A 241 -19.28 1.56 6.60
N GLY A 242 -20.13 2.35 5.95
CA GLY A 242 -20.73 3.53 6.58
C GLY A 242 -21.62 3.21 7.79
N ASP A 243 -22.19 1.99 7.84
CA ASP A 243 -22.96 1.50 9.01
C ASP A 243 -22.08 0.88 10.10
N GLY A 244 -20.77 0.85 9.90
CA GLY A 244 -19.78 0.36 10.86
C GLY A 244 -19.74 -1.15 11.06
N LYS A 245 -20.46 -1.95 10.24
CA LYS A 245 -20.59 -3.40 10.47
C LYS A 245 -19.56 -4.24 9.73
N TRP A 246 -18.96 -3.71 8.68
CA TRP A 246 -18.12 -4.46 7.76
C TRP A 246 -16.80 -3.78 7.50
N VAL A 247 -15.76 -4.58 7.42
CA VAL A 247 -14.45 -4.17 6.90
C VAL A 247 -14.18 -4.92 5.59
N ALA A 248 -13.93 -4.16 4.53
CA ALA A 248 -13.56 -4.69 3.22
C ALA A 248 -12.05 -4.64 3.03
N VAL A 249 -11.43 -5.76 2.72
CA VAL A 249 -9.98 -5.90 2.48
C VAL A 249 -9.72 -6.25 1.03
N ALA A 250 -9.07 -5.35 0.33
CA ALA A 250 -8.70 -5.50 -1.08
C ALA A 250 -7.40 -6.28 -1.23
N ASN A 251 -7.45 -7.47 -1.85
CA ASN A 251 -6.32 -8.37 -1.96
C ASN A 251 -5.71 -8.37 -3.37
N TYR A 252 -4.38 -8.44 -3.42
CA TYR A 252 -3.61 -8.75 -4.61
C TYR A 252 -3.40 -10.26 -4.74
N LEU A 253 -3.30 -10.95 -3.60
CA LEU A 253 -3.14 -12.38 -3.53
C LEU A 253 -3.88 -12.91 -2.27
N PRO A 254 -4.84 -13.83 -2.47
CA PRO A 254 -5.49 -14.16 -3.75
C PRO A 254 -6.20 -12.94 -4.37
N ASN A 255 -6.61 -13.03 -5.63
CA ASN A 255 -7.38 -11.97 -6.26
C ASN A 255 -8.80 -11.93 -5.70
N SER A 256 -8.99 -11.26 -4.59
CA SER A 256 -10.25 -11.28 -3.83
C SER A 256 -10.53 -9.96 -3.12
N LEU A 257 -11.78 -9.79 -2.73
CA LEU A 257 -12.23 -8.88 -1.70
C LEU A 257 -12.73 -9.72 -0.53
N THR A 258 -12.12 -9.56 0.65
CA THR A 258 -12.57 -10.21 1.88
C THR A 258 -13.40 -9.23 2.69
N LEU A 259 -14.62 -9.60 3.08
CA LEU A 259 -15.47 -8.85 3.97
C LEU A 259 -15.47 -9.49 5.36
N LEU A 260 -15.13 -8.71 6.37
CA LEU A 260 -15.06 -9.12 7.77
C LEU A 260 -16.14 -8.40 8.59
N SER A 261 -16.71 -9.10 9.55
CA SER A 261 -17.52 -8.49 10.60
C SER A 261 -16.65 -7.60 11.49
N THR A 262 -17.10 -6.40 11.79
CA THR A 262 -16.41 -5.52 12.74
C THR A 262 -16.54 -5.98 14.19
N ASP A 263 -17.59 -6.74 14.50
CA ASP A 263 -17.85 -7.18 15.88
C ASP A 263 -16.76 -8.12 16.38
N ASP A 264 -16.48 -9.17 15.61
CA ASP A 264 -15.63 -10.26 16.04
C ASP A 264 -14.55 -10.68 15.03
N LEU A 265 -14.37 -9.93 13.95
CA LEU A 265 -13.46 -10.23 12.84
C LEU A 265 -13.78 -11.54 12.09
N SER A 266 -14.99 -12.10 12.22
CA SER A 266 -15.38 -13.26 11.43
C SER A 266 -15.53 -12.91 9.95
N VAL A 267 -15.31 -13.90 9.07
CA VAL A 267 -15.49 -13.72 7.63
C VAL A 267 -16.97 -13.69 7.31
N ALA A 268 -17.43 -12.60 6.70
CA ALA A 268 -18.78 -12.50 6.15
C ALA A 268 -18.87 -13.12 4.74
N THR A 269 -17.85 -12.88 3.93
CA THR A 269 -17.68 -13.48 2.59
C THR A 269 -16.30 -13.20 2.02
N VAL A 270 -15.87 -14.08 1.11
CA VAL A 270 -14.71 -13.87 0.24
C VAL A 270 -15.21 -13.81 -1.20
N ILE A 271 -15.10 -12.64 -1.82
CA ILE A 271 -15.53 -12.43 -3.21
C ILE A 271 -14.31 -12.58 -4.12
N GLU A 272 -14.32 -13.63 -4.94
CA GLU A 272 -13.30 -13.81 -5.98
C GLU A 272 -13.45 -12.71 -7.04
N VAL A 273 -12.34 -12.02 -7.37
CA VAL A 273 -12.36 -10.90 -8.30
C VAL A 273 -11.97 -11.36 -9.70
N LYS A 274 -13.00 -11.61 -10.51
CA LYS A 274 -12.92 -11.92 -11.95
C LYS A 274 -13.78 -10.95 -12.75
N SER A 275 -13.18 -10.36 -13.79
CA SER A 275 -13.88 -9.44 -14.70
C SER A 275 -15.17 -10.06 -15.28
N LYS A 276 -15.98 -9.25 -15.96
CA LYS A 276 -17.12 -9.74 -16.75
C LYS A 276 -16.74 -10.84 -17.76
N LYS A 277 -15.47 -10.86 -18.20
CA LYS A 277 -14.92 -11.85 -19.15
C LYS A 277 -14.20 -13.01 -18.46
N GLY A 278 -14.26 -13.13 -17.13
CA GLY A 278 -13.63 -14.20 -16.35
C GLY A 278 -12.14 -14.02 -16.07
N LYS A 279 -11.51 -12.90 -16.49
CA LYS A 279 -10.08 -12.64 -16.21
C LYS A 279 -9.92 -12.24 -14.74
N PRO A 280 -9.05 -12.92 -13.96
CA PRO A 280 -8.78 -12.54 -12.58
C PRO A 280 -8.08 -11.17 -12.51
N SER A 281 -8.33 -10.43 -11.45
CA SER A 281 -7.74 -9.12 -11.22
C SER A 281 -7.45 -8.87 -9.75
N ARG A 282 -6.31 -8.24 -9.51
CA ARG A 282 -6.00 -7.63 -8.21
C ARG A 282 -6.91 -6.44 -7.98
N VAL A 283 -7.22 -6.16 -6.69
CA VAL A 283 -7.97 -4.97 -6.31
C VAL A 283 -6.98 -3.87 -5.88
N SER A 284 -6.87 -2.79 -6.67
CA SER A 284 -5.88 -1.73 -6.43
C SER A 284 -6.31 -0.71 -5.37
N ALA A 285 -7.59 -0.46 -5.23
CA ALA A 285 -8.17 0.41 -4.22
C ALA A 285 -9.58 -0.07 -3.84
N VAL A 286 -9.96 0.15 -2.59
CA VAL A 286 -11.32 0.00 -2.09
C VAL A 286 -11.62 1.16 -1.16
N TYR A 287 -12.75 1.85 -1.40
CA TYR A 287 -13.24 2.93 -0.55
C TYR A 287 -14.72 2.76 -0.28
N GLN A 288 -15.16 3.27 0.88
CA GLN A 288 -16.57 3.28 1.20
C GLN A 288 -17.31 4.40 0.44
N ALA A 289 -18.56 4.15 0.12
CA ALA A 289 -19.51 5.13 -0.38
C ALA A 289 -20.76 5.11 0.52
N PRO A 290 -20.73 5.79 1.69
CA PRO A 290 -21.78 5.67 2.70
C PRO A 290 -23.18 6.02 2.20
N PRO A 291 -23.40 7.10 1.40
CA PRO A 291 -24.73 7.41 0.88
C PRO A 291 -25.28 6.36 -0.09
N ARG A 292 -24.39 5.51 -0.63
CA ARG A 292 -24.74 4.42 -1.55
C ARG A 292 -24.85 3.07 -0.85
N GLU A 293 -24.54 3.01 0.43
CA GLU A 293 -24.42 1.77 1.22
C GLU A 293 -23.57 0.71 0.50
N SER A 294 -22.41 1.13 -0.04
CA SER A 294 -21.54 0.27 -0.86
C SER A 294 -20.06 0.53 -0.63
N PHE A 295 -19.25 -0.45 -1.04
CA PHE A 295 -17.83 -0.29 -1.30
C PHE A 295 -17.60 -0.17 -2.80
N VAL A 296 -16.73 0.73 -3.21
CA VAL A 296 -16.32 0.88 -4.61
C VAL A 296 -14.86 0.44 -4.75
N LEU A 297 -14.58 -0.38 -5.77
CA LEU A 297 -13.29 -0.99 -6.01
C LEU A 297 -12.75 -0.60 -7.38
N ALA A 298 -11.47 -0.27 -7.46
CA ALA A 298 -10.73 -0.18 -8.71
C ALA A 298 -9.96 -1.48 -8.97
N LEU A 299 -10.07 -2.03 -10.19
CA LEU A 299 -9.41 -3.28 -10.56
C LEU A 299 -8.13 -3.01 -11.34
N LYS A 300 -7.04 -3.62 -10.86
CA LYS A 300 -5.69 -3.32 -11.37
C LYS A 300 -5.38 -3.89 -12.75
N ASP A 301 -5.92 -5.08 -13.05
CA ASP A 301 -5.51 -5.88 -14.21
C ASP A 301 -6.57 -5.91 -15.31
N VAL A 302 -7.69 -5.24 -15.07
CA VAL A 302 -8.81 -5.07 -16.02
C VAL A 302 -9.42 -3.67 -15.87
N PRO A 303 -9.94 -3.07 -16.95
CA PRO A 303 -10.58 -1.76 -16.91
C PRO A 303 -12.02 -1.88 -16.39
N GLU A 304 -12.15 -2.15 -15.10
CA GLU A 304 -13.45 -2.24 -14.43
C GLU A 304 -13.38 -1.58 -13.05
N ILE A 305 -14.49 -0.95 -12.66
CA ILE A 305 -14.83 -0.58 -11.29
C ILE A 305 -15.93 -1.52 -10.83
N TRP A 306 -15.83 -1.99 -9.60
CA TRP A 306 -16.90 -2.75 -8.97
C TRP A 306 -17.52 -1.96 -7.83
N GLU A 307 -18.82 -2.12 -7.66
CA GLU A 307 -19.58 -1.62 -6.53
C GLU A 307 -20.17 -2.81 -5.79
N VAL A 308 -19.82 -2.97 -4.52
CA VAL A 308 -20.27 -4.07 -3.64
C VAL A 308 -21.17 -3.49 -2.58
N PHE A 309 -22.44 -3.83 -2.64
CA PHE A 309 -23.44 -3.27 -1.73
C PHE A 309 -23.52 -4.06 -0.43
N TYR A 310 -23.65 -3.34 0.70
CA TYR A 310 -23.88 -3.93 2.02
C TYR A 310 -25.22 -3.50 2.63
N GLY A 311 -25.94 -2.59 1.98
CA GLY A 311 -27.25 -2.13 2.40
C GLY A 311 -28.33 -3.19 2.29
N LYS A 312 -29.40 -3.06 3.05
CA LYS A 312 -30.52 -4.00 3.05
C LYS A 312 -31.30 -4.02 1.73
N ASN A 313 -31.31 -2.92 0.99
CA ASN A 313 -32.05 -2.72 -0.24
C ASN A 313 -31.12 -2.24 -1.36
N PRO A 314 -30.23 -3.09 -1.86
CA PRO A 314 -29.30 -2.71 -2.92
C PRO A 314 -30.07 -2.34 -4.19
N PRO A 315 -29.59 -1.36 -4.96
CA PRO A 315 -30.18 -1.01 -6.25
C PRO A 315 -30.17 -2.22 -7.18
N GLN A 316 -31.25 -2.36 -7.95
CA GLN A 316 -31.33 -3.39 -8.99
C GLN A 316 -30.69 -2.85 -10.26
N PHE A 317 -29.64 -3.50 -10.71
CA PHE A 317 -28.98 -3.20 -11.98
C PHE A 317 -29.20 -4.35 -12.96
N GLY A 318 -29.77 -4.08 -14.11
CA GLY A 318 -30.01 -5.08 -15.13
C GLY A 318 -30.70 -4.49 -16.35
N LEU A 319 -30.93 -5.30 -17.34
CA LEU A 319 -31.73 -4.91 -18.51
C LEU A 319 -33.15 -4.55 -18.02
N GLY A 320 -33.42 -3.26 -17.91
CA GLY A 320 -34.73 -2.74 -17.59
C GLY A 320 -35.78 -3.32 -18.54
N HIS A 321 -36.94 -3.64 -17.99
CA HIS A 321 -38.17 -4.03 -18.69
C HIS A 321 -38.36 -5.49 -19.15
N ASP A 322 -37.79 -6.48 -18.46
CA ASP A 322 -38.46 -7.78 -18.49
C ASP A 322 -39.42 -7.85 -17.28
N PHE A 323 -40.66 -7.45 -17.51
CA PHE A 323 -41.75 -7.49 -16.51
C PHE A 323 -42.02 -8.89 -15.92
N ARG A 324 -41.41 -9.94 -16.50
CA ARG A 324 -41.45 -11.30 -15.98
C ARG A 324 -40.46 -11.55 -14.85
N ILE A 325 -39.45 -10.66 -14.68
CA ILE A 325 -38.39 -10.78 -13.69
C ILE A 325 -38.54 -9.72 -12.59
N GLU A 326 -39.29 -8.64 -12.86
CA GLU A 326 -39.57 -7.60 -11.85
C GLU A 326 -40.30 -8.21 -10.64
N GLY A 327 -39.64 -8.18 -9.50
CA GLY A 327 -40.18 -8.65 -8.23
C GLY A 327 -39.82 -10.10 -7.85
N GLN A 328 -39.13 -10.87 -8.69
CA GLN A 328 -38.74 -12.26 -8.37
C GLN A 328 -37.27 -12.48 -8.03
N VAL A 329 -36.39 -11.56 -8.36
CA VAL A 329 -34.96 -11.69 -8.02
C VAL A 329 -34.70 -11.01 -6.69
N LYS A 330 -35.04 -11.70 -5.60
CA LYS A 330 -34.31 -11.47 -4.35
C LYS A 330 -32.89 -11.96 -4.61
N ASN A 331 -31.94 -11.03 -4.74
CA ASN A 331 -30.55 -11.42 -4.81
C ASN A 331 -30.21 -12.15 -3.50
N PRO A 332 -29.96 -13.46 -3.48
CA PRO A 332 -29.71 -14.20 -2.25
C PRO A 332 -28.33 -13.83 -1.64
N ASN A 333 -27.49 -13.15 -2.40
CA ASN A 333 -26.17 -12.70 -1.93
C ASN A 333 -26.35 -11.45 -1.06
N PRO A 334 -25.92 -11.47 0.22
CA PRO A 334 -25.95 -10.30 1.09
C PRO A 334 -25.07 -9.15 0.60
N PHE A 335 -24.11 -9.43 -0.31
CA PHE A 335 -23.18 -8.44 -0.88
C PHE A 335 -23.22 -8.50 -2.41
N PRO A 336 -24.29 -8.02 -3.05
CA PRO A 336 -24.39 -8.03 -4.51
C PRO A 336 -23.36 -7.10 -5.14
N VAL A 337 -22.82 -7.54 -6.28
CA VAL A 337 -21.74 -6.85 -6.99
C VAL A 337 -22.25 -6.30 -8.32
N ARG A 338 -22.11 -4.99 -8.50
CA ARG A 338 -22.23 -4.32 -9.78
C ARG A 338 -20.86 -4.15 -10.42
N LYS A 339 -20.71 -4.60 -11.67
CA LYS A 339 -19.46 -4.45 -12.44
C LYS A 339 -19.64 -3.36 -13.50
N ILE A 340 -18.83 -2.32 -13.45
CA ILE A 340 -18.83 -1.21 -14.41
C ILE A 340 -17.57 -1.32 -15.25
N THR A 341 -17.72 -1.39 -16.58
CA THR A 341 -16.57 -1.38 -17.49
C THR A 341 -16.17 0.06 -17.76
N THR A 342 -14.88 0.37 -17.62
CA THR A 342 -14.30 1.69 -17.87
C THR A 342 -13.51 1.68 -19.19
N PRO A 343 -13.35 2.84 -19.85
CA PRO A 343 -12.52 2.91 -21.06
C PRO A 343 -11.05 2.61 -20.81
N ASP A 344 -10.53 2.97 -19.66
CA ASP A 344 -9.13 2.74 -19.27
C ASP A 344 -9.05 2.19 -17.83
N TYR A 345 -7.89 1.70 -17.46
CA TYR A 345 -7.60 1.19 -16.11
C TYR A 345 -7.66 2.31 -15.07
N LEU A 346 -8.00 1.94 -13.83
CA LEU A 346 -7.90 2.81 -12.66
C LEU A 346 -7.04 2.12 -11.61
N ASP A 347 -5.99 2.80 -11.16
CA ASP A 347 -5.13 2.30 -10.08
C ASP A 347 -5.56 2.85 -8.72
N ASP A 348 -6.13 4.05 -8.73
CA ASP A 348 -6.62 4.79 -7.57
C ASP A 348 -7.69 5.79 -8.02
N PHE A 349 -8.53 6.24 -7.09
CA PHE A 349 -9.62 7.14 -7.41
C PHE A 349 -10.03 8.02 -6.22
N PHE A 350 -10.84 9.01 -6.51
CA PHE A 350 -11.44 9.93 -5.56
C PHE A 350 -12.92 10.13 -5.87
N PHE A 351 -13.77 10.29 -4.86
CA PHE A 351 -15.19 10.61 -5.05
C PHE A 351 -15.44 12.12 -5.09
N ASP A 352 -16.52 12.50 -5.73
CA ASP A 352 -17.18 13.76 -5.45
C ASP A 352 -17.93 13.71 -4.11
N GLN A 353 -18.44 14.85 -3.63
CA GLN A 353 -19.12 14.95 -2.33
C GLN A 353 -20.48 14.22 -2.31
N THR A 354 -21.06 13.92 -3.45
CA THR A 354 -22.33 13.17 -3.56
C THR A 354 -22.14 11.68 -3.63
N TYR A 355 -20.89 11.23 -3.85
CA TYR A 355 -20.53 9.83 -4.16
C TYR A 355 -21.22 9.28 -5.43
N GLU A 356 -21.61 10.18 -6.32
CA GLU A 356 -22.16 9.80 -7.64
C GLU A 356 -21.07 9.71 -8.71
N TYR A 357 -19.94 10.41 -8.52
CA TYR A 357 -18.84 10.46 -9.48
C TYR A 357 -17.54 9.94 -8.88
N VAL A 358 -16.82 9.17 -9.69
CA VAL A 358 -15.47 8.69 -9.37
C VAL A 358 -14.48 9.30 -10.36
N MET A 359 -13.50 10.00 -9.84
CA MET A 359 -12.34 10.48 -10.61
C MET A 359 -11.21 9.49 -10.45
N GLY A 360 -10.76 8.88 -11.52
CA GLY A 360 -9.72 7.86 -11.50
C GLY A 360 -8.65 8.09 -12.55
N ALA A 361 -7.43 7.64 -12.26
CA ALA A 361 -6.31 7.67 -13.18
C ALA A 361 -5.64 6.31 -13.30
N SER A 362 -5.10 6.02 -14.49
CA SER A 362 -4.33 4.82 -14.74
C SER A 362 -2.85 5.05 -14.49
N ARG A 363 -2.17 3.98 -14.09
CA ARG A 363 -0.72 4.00 -13.96
C ARG A 363 -0.06 3.90 -15.33
N GLY A 364 0.45 4.99 -15.84
CA GLY A 364 1.11 5.09 -17.15
C GLY A 364 0.18 5.55 -18.26
N GLY A 365 -1.06 5.97 -17.93
CA GLY A 365 -1.94 6.74 -18.80
C GLY A 365 -1.58 8.24 -18.75
N GLU A 366 -1.94 8.96 -19.79
CA GLU A 366 -1.94 10.42 -19.80
C GLU A 366 -3.35 10.89 -19.40
N GLY A 367 -3.45 11.54 -18.23
CA GLY A 367 -4.72 12.06 -17.72
C GLY A 367 -5.49 11.10 -16.80
N GLY A 368 -6.71 11.46 -16.54
CA GLY A 368 -7.68 10.69 -15.75
C GLY A 368 -9.05 10.68 -16.42
N GLN A 369 -10.00 10.03 -15.77
CA GLN A 369 -11.39 9.93 -16.24
C GLN A 369 -12.38 10.11 -15.10
N VAL A 370 -13.54 10.64 -15.42
CA VAL A 370 -14.68 10.75 -14.51
C VAL A 370 -15.72 9.71 -14.91
N ILE A 371 -16.07 8.86 -13.96
CA ILE A 371 -17.11 7.82 -14.13
C ILE A 371 -18.31 8.21 -13.28
N ASP A 372 -19.45 8.32 -13.91
CA ASP A 372 -20.74 8.43 -13.24
C ASP A 372 -21.18 7.03 -12.76
N LEU A 373 -21.26 6.85 -11.44
CA LEU A 373 -21.67 5.59 -10.83
C LEU A 373 -23.17 5.31 -10.96
N VAL A 374 -24.01 6.31 -11.21
CA VAL A 374 -25.45 6.11 -11.37
C VAL A 374 -25.72 5.41 -12.70
N ILE A 375 -25.21 5.98 -13.80
CA ILE A 375 -25.40 5.41 -15.14
C ILE A 375 -24.33 4.37 -15.52
N GLY A 376 -23.20 4.31 -14.81
CA GLY A 376 -22.11 3.35 -15.05
C GLY A 376 -21.28 3.65 -16.29
N HIS A 377 -21.06 4.92 -16.62
CA HIS A 377 -20.32 5.33 -17.80
C HIS A 377 -19.36 6.48 -17.51
N LYS A 378 -18.30 6.57 -18.32
CA LYS A 378 -17.40 7.74 -18.35
C LYS A 378 -18.16 8.95 -18.90
N ILE A 379 -18.04 10.09 -18.20
CA ILE A 379 -18.67 11.36 -18.58
C ILE A 379 -17.66 12.45 -18.96
N ALA A 380 -16.42 12.38 -18.48
CA ALA A 380 -15.38 13.38 -18.77
C ALA A 380 -13.98 12.79 -18.75
N ASP A 381 -13.05 13.48 -19.41
CA ASP A 381 -11.61 13.30 -19.27
C ASP A 381 -11.04 14.34 -18.29
N LEU A 382 -10.01 13.97 -17.53
CA LEU A 382 -9.27 14.87 -16.67
C LEU A 382 -7.86 15.06 -17.23
N ASP A 383 -7.47 16.31 -17.42
CA ASP A 383 -6.12 16.67 -17.84
C ASP A 383 -5.18 16.66 -16.61
N LEU A 384 -4.65 15.47 -16.30
CA LEU A 384 -3.80 15.19 -15.13
C LEU A 384 -2.48 14.59 -15.60
N PRO A 385 -1.42 15.39 -15.81
CA PRO A 385 -0.10 14.88 -16.15
C PRO A 385 0.56 14.15 -14.97
N GLY A 386 1.65 13.45 -15.24
CA GLY A 386 2.60 13.06 -14.20
C GLY A 386 2.08 12.09 -13.12
N MET A 387 1.18 11.18 -13.45
CA MET A 387 0.67 10.14 -12.54
C MET A 387 0.08 10.74 -11.26
N PRO A 388 -1.14 11.27 -11.29
CA PRO A 388 -1.79 11.88 -10.12
C PRO A 388 -2.00 10.86 -9.01
N HIS A 389 -1.85 11.30 -7.76
CA HIS A 389 -2.14 10.48 -6.57
C HIS A 389 -3.52 10.82 -6.01
N LEU A 390 -4.55 10.33 -6.68
CA LEU A 390 -5.94 10.67 -6.37
C LEU A 390 -6.39 10.23 -4.97
N GLY A 391 -5.85 9.12 -4.45
CA GLY A 391 -6.10 8.71 -3.06
C GLY A 391 -5.61 9.70 -2.00
N SER A 392 -4.81 10.70 -2.37
CA SER A 392 -4.45 11.86 -1.55
C SER A 392 -5.14 13.14 -2.02
N GLY A 393 -6.09 13.03 -2.92
CA GLY A 393 -6.92 14.16 -3.37
C GLY A 393 -7.73 14.76 -2.22
N ILE A 394 -7.94 16.06 -2.28
CA ILE A 394 -8.75 16.81 -1.31
C ILE A 394 -9.67 17.78 -2.03
N THR A 395 -10.76 18.13 -1.39
CA THR A 395 -11.71 19.13 -1.91
C THR A 395 -11.90 20.29 -0.96
N TRP A 396 -12.27 21.44 -1.51
CA TRP A 396 -12.70 22.61 -0.71
C TRP A 396 -13.57 23.58 -1.53
N LYS A 397 -14.23 24.49 -0.84
CA LYS A 397 -14.98 25.58 -1.48
C LYS A 397 -14.04 26.72 -1.89
N ARG A 398 -14.14 27.13 -3.15
CA ARG A 398 -13.45 28.30 -3.71
C ARG A 398 -14.48 29.23 -4.34
N GLY A 399 -14.90 30.27 -3.61
CA GLY A 399 -16.09 31.03 -3.97
C GLY A 399 -17.33 30.12 -4.00
N ASP A 400 -18.08 30.17 -5.10
CA ASP A 400 -19.28 29.33 -5.31
C ASP A 400 -18.95 27.92 -5.87
N ALA A 401 -17.71 27.69 -6.29
CA ALA A 401 -17.27 26.42 -6.87
C ALA A 401 -16.72 25.47 -5.79
N THR A 402 -16.89 24.17 -5.99
CA THR A 402 -16.09 23.15 -5.32
C THR A 402 -14.95 22.76 -6.23
N VAL A 403 -13.74 22.78 -5.69
CA VAL A 403 -12.55 22.32 -6.40
C VAL A 403 -11.96 21.08 -5.72
N MET A 404 -11.32 20.23 -6.52
CA MET A 404 -10.49 19.12 -6.07
C MET A 404 -9.03 19.39 -6.45
N ALA A 405 -8.10 19.04 -5.57
CA ALA A 405 -6.69 19.09 -5.90
C ALA A 405 -6.01 17.76 -5.62
N THR A 406 -5.00 17.45 -6.45
CA THR A 406 -4.19 16.22 -6.34
C THR A 406 -2.72 16.52 -6.65
N PRO A 407 -1.77 15.94 -5.87
CA PRO A 407 -0.36 15.99 -6.18
C PRO A 407 -0.03 14.97 -7.27
N HIS A 408 1.10 15.14 -7.94
CA HIS A 408 1.60 14.24 -8.97
C HIS A 408 2.89 13.54 -8.53
N LEU A 409 2.99 12.22 -8.80
CA LEU A 409 4.11 11.39 -8.34
C LEU A 409 5.37 11.52 -9.19
N THR A 410 5.24 11.98 -10.44
CA THR A 410 6.35 12.09 -11.40
C THR A 410 6.51 13.49 -11.98
N ASP A 411 5.61 14.41 -11.67
CA ASP A 411 5.66 15.80 -12.11
C ASP A 411 5.60 16.75 -10.90
N ALA A 412 6.40 17.81 -10.95
CA ALA A 412 6.50 18.81 -9.88
C ALA A 412 5.32 19.79 -9.92
N THR A 413 4.11 19.27 -9.78
CA THR A 413 2.87 20.06 -9.80
C THR A 413 1.79 19.51 -8.85
N VAL A 414 0.87 20.40 -8.50
CA VAL A 414 -0.44 20.08 -7.93
C VAL A 414 -1.48 20.60 -8.93
N SER A 415 -2.36 19.73 -9.40
CA SER A 415 -3.50 20.14 -10.24
C SER A 415 -4.72 20.45 -9.40
N VAL A 416 -5.39 21.54 -9.72
CA VAL A 416 -6.67 21.97 -9.13
C VAL A 416 -7.75 21.91 -10.22
N ILE A 417 -8.84 21.17 -9.94
CA ILE A 417 -9.89 20.84 -10.90
C ILE A 417 -11.22 21.36 -10.36
N ASP A 418 -12.02 21.98 -11.21
CA ASP A 418 -13.41 22.33 -10.90
C ASP A 418 -14.28 21.07 -10.94
N MET A 419 -15.00 20.79 -9.86
CA MET A 419 -15.77 19.56 -9.67
C MET A 419 -17.10 19.54 -10.44
N LYS A 420 -17.44 20.62 -11.17
CA LYS A 420 -18.64 20.70 -12.00
C LYS A 420 -18.33 20.62 -13.48
N SER A 421 -17.33 21.38 -13.94
CA SER A 421 -16.90 21.38 -15.33
C SER A 421 -15.88 20.29 -15.66
N TRP A 422 -15.20 19.75 -14.65
CA TRP A 422 -14.08 18.80 -14.75
C TRP A 422 -12.83 19.40 -15.42
N GLU A 423 -12.79 20.72 -15.54
CA GLU A 423 -11.67 21.44 -16.15
C GLU A 423 -10.59 21.78 -15.11
N THR A 424 -9.34 21.79 -15.56
CA THR A 424 -8.22 22.24 -14.73
C THR A 424 -8.28 23.76 -14.52
N VAL A 425 -8.53 24.17 -13.27
CA VAL A 425 -8.54 25.58 -12.85
C VAL A 425 -7.13 26.14 -12.81
N LYS A 426 -6.19 25.38 -12.24
CA LYS A 426 -4.78 25.77 -12.11
C LYS A 426 -3.87 24.56 -11.94
N ARG A 427 -2.66 24.68 -12.47
CA ARG A 427 -1.51 23.83 -12.12
C ARG A 427 -0.54 24.64 -11.30
N ILE A 428 -0.35 24.26 -10.06
CA ILE A 428 0.55 24.92 -9.12
C ILE A 428 1.89 24.23 -9.24
N LYS A 429 2.93 24.94 -9.67
CA LYS A 429 4.29 24.41 -9.75
C LYS A 429 4.87 24.29 -8.35
N THR A 430 5.43 23.11 -8.03
CA THR A 430 6.07 22.78 -6.76
C THR A 430 7.59 22.61 -6.93
N ASP A 431 8.31 22.45 -5.82
CA ASP A 431 9.78 22.24 -5.83
C ASP A 431 10.18 20.79 -6.21
N GLY A 432 9.21 19.91 -6.40
CA GLY A 432 9.38 18.52 -6.80
C GLY A 432 8.06 17.74 -6.73
N PRO A 433 8.02 16.50 -7.23
CA PRO A 433 6.82 15.66 -7.17
C PRO A 433 6.36 15.41 -5.74
N GLY A 434 5.04 15.51 -5.51
CA GLY A 434 4.40 15.31 -4.22
C GLY A 434 3.74 13.95 -4.08
N PHE A 435 3.38 13.59 -2.84
CA PHE A 435 2.68 12.36 -2.53
C PHE A 435 1.40 12.61 -1.73
N PHE A 436 1.47 13.45 -0.70
CA PHE A 436 0.36 13.73 0.20
C PHE A 436 0.00 15.20 0.22
N MET A 437 -1.28 15.47 0.32
CA MET A 437 -1.80 16.80 0.62
C MET A 437 -3.01 16.72 1.55
N ARG A 438 -3.20 17.77 2.32
CA ARG A 438 -4.28 17.93 3.28
C ARG A 438 -4.69 19.37 3.42
N SER A 439 -5.89 19.53 3.90
CA SER A 439 -6.42 20.79 4.41
C SER A 439 -7.42 20.51 5.53
N HIS A 440 -8.04 21.53 6.03
CA HIS A 440 -9.12 21.47 7.00
C HIS A 440 -10.14 22.56 6.67
N GLU A 441 -11.42 22.37 6.96
CA GLU A 441 -12.47 23.36 6.68
C GLU A 441 -12.18 24.72 7.34
N ASN A 442 -11.60 24.71 8.55
CA ASN A 442 -11.26 25.92 9.32
C ASN A 442 -9.88 26.51 8.94
N SER A 443 -9.11 25.87 8.05
CA SER A 443 -7.83 26.39 7.60
C SER A 443 -7.96 27.11 6.25
N PRO A 444 -7.36 28.31 6.07
CA PRO A 444 -7.31 28.96 4.78
C PRO A 444 -6.33 28.32 3.80
N TYR A 445 -5.57 27.33 4.27
CA TYR A 445 -4.46 26.76 3.54
C TYR A 445 -4.66 25.29 3.19
N VAL A 446 -4.04 24.89 2.07
CA VAL A 446 -3.75 23.52 1.69
C VAL A 446 -2.26 23.27 1.93
N TRP A 447 -1.92 22.13 2.48
CA TRP A 447 -0.54 21.70 2.70
C TRP A 447 -0.22 20.53 1.75
N ALA A 448 0.90 20.63 1.03
CA ALA A 448 1.35 19.61 0.08
C ALA A 448 2.84 19.33 0.28
N ASP A 449 3.21 18.07 0.39
CA ASP A 449 4.61 17.67 0.50
C ASP A 449 5.34 17.69 -0.86
N VAL A 450 6.67 17.73 -0.78
CA VAL A 450 7.58 17.49 -1.90
C VAL A 450 8.30 16.18 -1.60
N PHE A 451 7.63 15.07 -1.81
CA PHE A 451 8.08 13.76 -1.34
C PHE A 451 9.29 13.21 -2.10
N PHE A 452 9.40 13.56 -3.38
CA PHE A 452 10.41 13.00 -4.27
C PHE A 452 11.42 14.06 -4.74
N GLY A 453 12.65 13.61 -4.95
CA GLY A 453 13.72 14.47 -5.49
C GLY A 453 14.55 15.17 -4.42
N PRO A 454 15.38 16.15 -4.83
CA PRO A 454 16.35 16.79 -3.94
C PRO A 454 15.72 17.70 -2.89
N ASN A 455 14.49 18.19 -3.11
CA ASN A 455 13.77 19.08 -2.20
C ASN A 455 12.76 18.33 -1.30
N LYS A 456 12.99 17.04 -1.03
CA LYS A 456 12.12 16.20 -0.20
C LYS A 456 11.92 16.70 1.24
N ASP A 457 12.66 17.71 1.64
CA ASP A 457 12.58 18.38 2.93
C ASP A 457 11.58 19.55 2.97
N ALA A 458 10.86 19.79 1.86
CA ALA A 458 9.93 20.89 1.73
C ALA A 458 8.47 20.45 1.96
N MET A 459 7.70 21.32 2.62
CA MET A 459 6.25 21.29 2.71
C MET A 459 5.72 22.63 2.21
N HIS A 460 4.96 22.60 1.13
CA HIS A 460 4.32 23.79 0.59
C HIS A 460 3.00 24.10 1.30
N VAL A 461 2.78 25.35 1.65
CA VAL A 461 1.52 25.88 2.14
C VAL A 461 0.92 26.77 1.04
N ILE A 462 -0.26 26.40 0.59
CA ILE A 462 -0.95 26.99 -0.56
C ILE A 462 -2.24 27.64 -0.07
N ASP A 463 -2.47 28.89 -0.44
CA ASP A 463 -3.72 29.58 -0.14
C ASP A 463 -4.89 29.02 -0.97
N LYS A 464 -5.99 28.67 -0.33
CA LYS A 464 -7.16 28.04 -0.96
C LYS A 464 -7.85 28.92 -2.03
N GLN A 465 -7.81 30.23 -1.87
CA GLN A 465 -8.53 31.15 -2.76
C GLN A 465 -7.67 31.61 -3.93
N THR A 466 -6.42 31.99 -3.68
CA THR A 466 -5.50 32.48 -4.71
C THR A 466 -4.81 31.36 -5.47
N LEU A 467 -4.70 30.18 -4.84
CA LEU A 467 -3.96 29.00 -5.33
C LEU A 467 -2.46 29.31 -5.53
N GLU A 468 -1.90 30.17 -4.68
CA GLU A 468 -0.48 30.50 -4.66
C GLU A 468 0.21 29.84 -3.45
N ILE A 469 1.46 29.44 -3.62
CA ILE A 469 2.30 28.99 -2.50
C ILE A 469 2.65 30.23 -1.68
N VAL A 470 2.11 30.31 -0.46
CA VAL A 470 2.36 31.44 0.46
C VAL A 470 3.58 31.21 1.33
N ARG A 471 3.93 29.94 1.59
CA ARG A 471 5.11 29.56 2.38
C ARG A 471 5.61 28.17 1.99
N THR A 472 6.93 27.98 2.07
CA THR A 472 7.57 26.67 2.00
C THR A 472 8.28 26.43 3.32
N LEU A 473 7.85 25.41 4.06
CA LEU A 473 8.42 25.03 5.33
C LEU A 473 9.51 23.97 5.11
N ARG A 474 10.62 24.05 5.84
CA ARG A 474 11.71 23.07 5.83
C ARG A 474 12.11 22.73 7.27
N PRO A 475 11.29 21.95 8.00
CA PRO A 475 11.50 21.69 9.44
C PRO A 475 12.76 20.88 9.74
N ALA A 476 13.30 20.16 8.76
CA ALA A 476 14.50 19.34 8.89
C ALA A 476 15.23 19.27 7.54
N PRO A 477 16.13 20.23 7.24
CA PRO A 477 16.84 20.28 5.98
C PRO A 477 17.52 18.96 5.60
N GLY A 478 17.29 18.48 4.37
CA GLY A 478 17.81 17.23 3.84
C GLY A 478 17.08 15.95 4.27
N LYS A 479 16.16 16.01 5.24
CA LYS A 479 15.32 14.89 5.68
C LYS A 479 13.99 14.89 4.93
N THR A 480 13.38 13.69 4.79
CA THR A 480 12.09 13.56 4.11
C THR A 480 10.97 14.14 4.98
N VAL A 481 10.31 15.17 4.47
CA VAL A 481 9.11 15.77 5.08
C VAL A 481 7.89 15.27 4.33
N ALA A 482 6.93 14.69 5.05
CA ALA A 482 5.80 14.02 4.39
C ALA A 482 4.54 14.06 5.24
N HIS A 483 3.44 13.89 4.56
CA HIS A 483 2.12 13.71 5.13
C HIS A 483 1.77 14.77 6.19
N VAL A 484 0.63 15.36 6.09
CA VAL A 484 0.09 16.32 7.06
C VAL A 484 -1.30 15.85 7.52
N GLU A 485 -1.61 16.07 8.77
CA GLU A 485 -2.94 15.87 9.34
C GLU A 485 -3.26 17.05 10.27
N PHE A 486 -4.54 17.33 10.46
CA PHE A 486 -4.99 18.42 11.32
C PHE A 486 -5.63 17.88 12.59
N THR A 487 -5.60 18.69 13.66
CA THR A 487 -6.47 18.48 14.81
C THR A 487 -7.94 18.65 14.42
N ARG A 488 -8.84 18.15 15.26
CA ARG A 488 -10.29 18.17 15.03
C ARG A 488 -10.84 19.57 14.67
N ASP A 489 -10.30 20.61 15.29
CA ASP A 489 -10.70 22.00 15.08
C ASP A 489 -9.93 22.71 13.95
N GLY A 490 -8.90 22.05 13.38
CA GLY A 490 -8.03 22.62 12.37
C GLY A 490 -7.03 23.66 12.88
N ALA A 491 -6.91 23.84 14.19
CA ALA A 491 -6.00 24.83 14.77
C ALA A 491 -4.53 24.44 14.61
N HIS A 492 -4.24 23.16 14.55
CA HIS A 492 -2.87 22.66 14.43
C HIS A 492 -2.72 21.70 13.24
N ALA A 493 -1.56 21.77 12.61
CA ALA A 493 -1.14 20.86 11.53
C ALA A 493 0.06 20.02 11.98
N LEU A 494 -0.06 18.69 11.88
CA LEU A 494 0.94 17.72 12.27
C LEU A 494 1.68 17.23 11.01
N VAL A 495 2.99 17.43 10.93
CA VAL A 495 3.84 17.11 9.78
C VAL A 495 4.90 16.09 10.19
N SER A 496 5.12 15.05 9.40
CA SER A 496 6.13 14.03 9.66
C SER A 496 7.50 14.39 9.09
N ILE A 497 8.54 14.17 9.88
CA ILE A 497 9.90 13.92 9.40
C ILE A 497 10.07 12.42 9.32
N TRP A 498 9.97 11.87 8.10
CA TRP A 498 9.93 10.43 7.85
C TRP A 498 11.31 9.81 7.72
N GLU A 499 12.04 9.81 8.84
CA GLU A 499 13.40 9.26 8.99
C GLU A 499 13.46 8.43 10.27
N ASP A 500 14.48 7.57 10.44
CA ASP A 500 14.63 6.75 11.64
C ASP A 500 14.82 7.60 12.91
N ASP A 501 15.52 8.72 12.78
CA ASP A 501 15.64 9.78 13.78
C ASP A 501 14.62 10.91 13.50
N GLY A 502 13.40 10.50 13.21
CA GLY A 502 12.32 11.38 12.79
C GLY A 502 11.56 12.04 13.93
N ALA A 503 10.52 12.75 13.55
CA ALA A 503 9.62 13.41 14.50
C ALA A 503 8.28 13.74 13.84
N VAL A 504 7.25 13.96 14.65
CA VAL A 504 6.06 14.71 14.26
C VAL A 504 6.24 16.15 14.73
N ILE A 505 6.10 17.08 13.79
CA ILE A 505 6.14 18.52 14.07
C ILE A 505 4.73 19.05 14.13
N VAL A 506 4.41 19.73 15.19
CA VAL A 506 3.12 20.41 15.37
C VAL A 506 3.29 21.87 15.01
N TYR A 507 2.51 22.35 14.07
CA TYR A 507 2.43 23.75 13.67
C TYR A 507 1.11 24.38 14.10
N ASP A 508 1.14 25.64 14.47
CA ASP A 508 -0.05 26.47 14.43
C ASP A 508 -0.48 26.64 12.95
N ALA A 509 -1.70 26.23 12.61
CA ALA A 509 -2.16 26.15 11.23
C ALA A 509 -2.44 27.52 10.60
N GLN A 510 -2.50 28.63 11.39
CA GLN A 510 -2.71 30.00 10.91
C GLN A 510 -1.39 30.75 10.78
N THR A 511 -0.57 30.75 11.83
CA THR A 511 0.72 31.46 11.84
C THR A 511 1.81 30.71 11.10
N LEU A 512 1.65 29.39 10.90
CA LEU A 512 2.63 28.47 10.30
C LEU A 512 3.92 28.37 11.11
N GLU A 513 3.85 28.58 12.42
CA GLU A 513 4.97 28.47 13.32
C GLU A 513 5.01 27.10 14.01
N GLU A 514 6.19 26.54 14.16
CA GLU A 514 6.41 25.29 14.91
C GLU A 514 6.17 25.57 16.41
N ILE A 515 5.24 24.81 17.01
CA ILE A 515 4.92 24.94 18.44
C ILE A 515 5.44 23.76 19.26
N ARG A 516 5.58 22.58 18.64
CA ARG A 516 6.08 21.38 19.33
C ARG A 516 6.72 20.41 18.34
N ARG A 517 7.69 19.65 18.84
CA ARG A 517 8.37 18.57 18.10
C ARG A 517 8.37 17.31 18.96
N LEU A 518 7.81 16.23 18.41
CA LEU A 518 7.64 14.94 19.08
C LEU A 518 8.58 13.94 18.42
N PRO A 519 9.70 13.55 19.02
CA PRO A 519 10.57 12.52 18.47
C PRO A 519 9.82 11.21 18.30
N MET A 520 9.84 10.65 17.09
CA MET A 520 9.20 9.39 16.73
C MET A 520 10.01 8.68 15.67
N ARG A 521 9.94 7.34 15.64
CA ARG A 521 10.74 6.56 14.74
C ARG A 521 10.05 6.39 13.40
N LYS A 522 10.53 7.10 12.38
CA LYS A 522 10.02 7.09 11.01
C LYS A 522 8.49 7.23 10.93
N PRO A 523 7.92 8.28 11.56
CA PRO A 523 6.48 8.51 11.54
C PRO A 523 6.05 8.75 10.08
N SER A 524 5.04 8.01 9.62
CA SER A 524 4.53 8.12 8.24
C SER A 524 3.19 8.85 8.23
N GLY A 525 2.09 8.11 8.10
CA GLY A 525 0.74 8.66 8.09
C GLY A 525 0.24 9.03 9.48
N LYS A 526 -0.52 10.10 9.54
CA LYS A 526 -1.28 10.53 10.72
C LYS A 526 -2.76 10.59 10.36
N TYR A 527 -3.61 10.23 11.31
CA TYR A 527 -5.04 10.03 11.06
C TYR A 527 -5.82 10.49 12.29
N ASN A 528 -6.43 11.67 12.20
CA ASN A 528 -7.31 12.18 13.24
C ASN A 528 -8.67 11.51 13.17
N VAL A 529 -9.21 11.07 14.30
CA VAL A 529 -10.49 10.36 14.38
C VAL A 529 -11.62 11.16 13.72
N TRP A 530 -11.82 12.40 14.15
CA TRP A 530 -12.89 13.27 13.62
C TRP A 530 -12.79 13.44 12.11
N ASN A 531 -11.62 13.81 11.60
CA ASN A 531 -11.42 14.07 10.18
C ASN A 531 -11.73 12.84 9.33
N LYS A 532 -11.45 11.63 9.85
CA LYS A 532 -11.62 10.37 9.14
C LYS A 532 -13.02 9.78 9.20
N ILE A 533 -13.79 10.03 10.25
CA ILE A 533 -15.17 9.54 10.35
C ILE A 533 -16.19 10.50 9.74
N THR A 534 -15.90 11.81 9.75
CA THR A 534 -16.81 12.84 9.19
C THR A 534 -16.55 13.14 7.73
N PHE A 535 -15.40 12.70 7.17
CA PHE A 535 -14.97 13.09 5.83
C PHE A 535 -14.96 14.61 5.64
N SER A 536 -14.48 15.31 6.65
CA SER A 536 -14.44 16.78 6.67
C SER A 536 -13.74 17.33 5.43
N GLU A 537 -14.10 18.53 5.01
CA GLU A 537 -13.50 19.21 3.86
C GLU A 537 -11.97 19.28 4.01
N GLY A 538 -11.26 18.97 2.94
CA GLY A 538 -9.79 18.91 2.95
C GLY A 538 -9.20 17.56 3.40
N THR A 539 -10.03 16.59 3.76
CA THR A 539 -9.61 15.23 4.08
C THR A 539 -9.64 14.34 2.84
N SER A 540 -8.64 13.48 2.66
CA SER A 540 -8.67 12.36 1.69
C SER A 540 -9.28 11.11 2.33
N HIS A 541 -9.59 10.11 1.50
CA HIS A 541 -10.18 8.81 1.93
C HIS A 541 -9.39 8.06 2.99
#